data_c1d13b09c845bbca23e5f31af761f3e1
#
_entry.id   c1d13b09c845bbca23e5f31af761f3e1
#
_cell.length_a   1.000
_cell.length_b   1.000
_cell.length_c   1.000
_cell.angle_alpha   90.00
_cell.angle_beta   90.00
_cell.angle_gamma   90.00
#
_symmetry.space_group_name_H-M   'P 1'
#
loop_
_entity.id
_entity.type
_entity.pdbx_description
1 polymer ?
#
loop_
_entity_poly.entity_id
_entity_poly.type
_entity_poly.pdbx_seq_one_letter_code
_entity_poly.pdbx_strand_id
1 'polypeptide(L)'
;MLRMPSRVVFPFGYRISVHQISDTEMDRRDPNADGIWDVATKTIYLRKRLPLTRRRYILAHELGHAWLDWQHRHLDNGKAKT
;
A
#
# COMPACT_ATOMS: atom_id res chain seq x y z
N MET A 1 10.52 5.55 -19.26
CA MET A 1 10.65 6.04 -17.90
C MET A 1 9.57 5.45 -16.98
N LEU A 2 9.96 4.98 -15.83
CA LEU A 2 9.02 4.38 -14.90
C LEU A 2 8.42 5.44 -14.00
N ARG A 3 7.11 5.37 -13.85
CA ARG A 3 6.39 6.26 -12.96
C ARG A 3 5.84 5.47 -11.79
N MET A 4 5.55 6.19 -10.72
CA MET A 4 4.82 5.58 -9.62
C MET A 4 3.39 5.34 -10.07
N PRO A 5 2.87 4.13 -9.91
CA PRO A 5 1.48 3.89 -10.26
C PRO A 5 0.55 4.59 -9.27
N SER A 6 -0.64 4.95 -9.74
CA SER A 6 -1.67 5.50 -8.86
C SER A 6 -2.63 4.42 -8.39
N ARG A 7 -2.52 3.24 -8.96
CA ARG A 7 -3.41 2.14 -8.64
C ARG A 7 -2.75 0.83 -8.99
N VAL A 8 -2.99 -0.18 -8.17
CA VAL A 8 -2.54 -1.55 -8.41
C VAL A 8 -3.76 -2.44 -8.23
N VAL A 9 -3.91 -3.44 -9.11
CA VAL A 9 -5.05 -4.34 -9.04
C VAL A 9 -4.55 -5.75 -8.78
N PHE A 10 -5.01 -6.34 -7.67
CA PHE A 10 -4.76 -7.74 -7.36
C PHE A 10 -5.86 -8.59 -7.97
N PRO A 11 -5.68 -9.92 -8.00
CA PRO A 11 -6.71 -10.81 -8.57
C PRO A 11 -8.08 -10.58 -7.95
N PHE A 12 -9.12 -10.91 -8.72
CA PHE A 12 -10.52 -10.74 -8.32
C PHE A 12 -10.93 -9.28 -8.19
N GLY A 13 -10.24 -8.40 -8.93
CA GLY A 13 -10.61 -7.00 -8.97
C GLY A 13 -10.34 -6.23 -7.68
N TYR A 14 -9.44 -6.71 -6.85
CA TYR A 14 -9.10 -6.05 -5.59
C TYR A 14 -8.20 -4.85 -5.91
N ARG A 15 -8.78 -3.67 -5.87
CA ARG A 15 -8.08 -2.44 -6.27
C ARG A 15 -7.44 -1.75 -5.09
N ILE A 16 -6.20 -1.34 -5.29
CA ILE A 16 -5.44 -0.62 -4.28
C ILE A 16 -5.06 0.73 -4.87
N SER A 17 -5.40 1.79 -4.18
CA SER A 17 -5.02 3.14 -4.58
C SER A 17 -3.65 3.47 -4.00
N VAL A 18 -2.86 4.22 -4.75
CA VAL A 18 -1.54 4.66 -4.29
C VAL A 18 -1.52 6.18 -4.32
N HIS A 19 -1.36 6.79 -3.16
CA HIS A 19 -1.34 8.24 -3.02
C HIS A 19 0.02 8.70 -2.52
N GLN A 20 0.59 9.67 -3.20
CA GLN A 20 1.82 10.31 -2.75
C GLN A 20 1.43 11.58 -2.05
N ILE A 21 1.74 11.69 -0.78
CA ILE A 21 1.24 12.76 0.07
C ILE A 21 2.38 13.59 0.66
N SER A 22 2.04 14.79 1.11
CA SER A 22 3.00 15.69 1.71
C SER A 22 3.46 15.19 3.08
N ASP A 23 4.58 15.74 3.56
CA ASP A 23 5.07 15.41 4.88
C ASP A 23 4.03 15.77 5.95
N THR A 24 3.36 16.90 5.78
CA THR A 24 2.34 17.32 6.74
C THR A 24 1.22 16.28 6.85
N GLU A 25 0.76 15.78 5.70
CA GLU A 25 -0.30 14.78 5.72
C GLU A 25 0.19 13.46 6.30
N MET A 26 1.40 13.05 5.94
CA MET A 26 1.95 11.80 6.47
C MET A 26 2.13 11.91 7.98
N ASP A 27 2.64 13.04 8.46
CA ASP A 27 2.90 13.22 9.88
C ASP A 27 1.62 13.17 10.71
N ARG A 28 0.50 13.58 10.13
CA ARG A 28 -0.78 13.45 10.84
C ARG A 28 -1.18 12.00 11.02
N ARG A 29 -0.78 11.14 10.08
CA ARG A 29 -1.10 9.71 10.15
C ARG A 29 -0.08 8.98 10.99
N ASP A 30 1.18 9.20 10.69
CA ASP A 30 2.29 8.59 11.42
C ASP A 30 3.56 9.36 11.10
N PRO A 31 4.07 10.17 12.04
CA PRO A 31 5.24 11.01 11.77
C PRO A 31 6.51 10.20 11.50
N ASN A 32 6.53 8.93 11.88
CA ASN A 32 7.70 8.09 11.68
C ASN A 32 7.64 7.23 10.43
N ALA A 33 6.55 7.28 9.69
CA ALA A 33 6.37 6.41 8.54
C ALA A 33 6.76 7.10 7.25
N ASP A 34 7.37 6.35 6.33
CA ASP A 34 7.60 6.79 4.96
C ASP A 34 6.50 6.27 4.04
N GLY A 35 5.82 5.21 4.47
CA GLY A 35 4.68 4.66 3.77
C GLY A 35 3.72 3.99 4.72
N ILE A 36 2.46 3.90 4.34
CA ILE A 36 1.40 3.29 5.14
C ILE A 36 0.48 2.49 4.24
N TRP A 37 0.12 1.28 4.67
CA TRP A 37 -0.95 0.51 4.05
C TRP A 37 -2.19 0.64 4.93
N ASP A 38 -3.24 1.23 4.38
CA ASP A 38 -4.53 1.40 5.07
C ASP A 38 -5.51 0.39 4.50
N VAL A 39 -5.74 -0.68 5.23
CA VAL A 39 -6.60 -1.77 4.75
C VAL A 39 -8.06 -1.35 4.67
N ALA A 40 -8.49 -0.44 5.53
CA ALA A 40 -9.89 0.00 5.54
C ALA A 40 -10.28 0.68 4.23
N THR A 41 -9.37 1.48 3.67
CA THR A 41 -9.63 2.19 2.42
C THR A 41 -8.90 1.57 1.23
N LYS A 42 -8.14 0.51 1.46
CA LYS A 42 -7.32 -0.15 0.44
C LYS A 42 -6.43 0.85 -0.25
N THR A 43 -5.73 1.65 0.54
CA THR A 43 -4.89 2.72 0.03
C THR A 43 -3.49 2.64 0.62
N ILE A 44 -2.50 2.83 -0.23
CA ILE A 44 -1.11 2.98 0.19
C ILE A 44 -0.77 4.46 0.10
N TYR A 45 -0.22 5.00 1.19
CA TYR A 45 0.25 6.39 1.23
C TYR A 45 1.77 6.39 1.25
N LEU A 46 2.38 7.25 0.45
CA LEU A 46 3.83 7.38 0.37
C LEU A 46 4.23 8.84 0.54
N ARG A 47 5.35 9.10 1.22
CA ARG A 47 5.87 10.46 1.33
C ARG A 47 6.36 10.92 -0.03
N LYS A 48 5.75 11.97 -0.51
CA LYS A 48 6.02 12.49 -1.84
C LYS A 48 7.45 12.98 -2.02
N ARG A 49 8.05 13.54 -0.97
CA ARG A 49 9.39 14.13 -1.10
C ARG A 49 10.53 13.11 -1.17
N LEU A 50 10.26 11.85 -0.88
CA LEU A 50 11.32 10.85 -0.94
C LEU A 50 11.81 10.68 -2.37
N PRO A 51 13.10 10.35 -2.55
CA PRO A 51 13.61 10.03 -3.88
C PRO A 51 12.79 8.90 -4.51
N LEU A 52 12.68 8.92 -5.82
CA LEU A 52 11.85 7.95 -6.53
C LEU A 52 12.22 6.50 -6.22
N THR A 53 13.53 6.21 -6.16
CA THR A 53 13.99 4.86 -5.84
C THR A 53 13.51 4.43 -4.46
N ARG A 54 13.56 5.35 -3.49
CA ARG A 54 13.10 5.05 -2.14
C ARG A 54 11.58 4.85 -2.12
N ARG A 55 10.84 5.69 -2.85
CA ARG A 55 9.38 5.54 -2.91
C ARG A 55 8.99 4.20 -3.51
N ARG A 56 9.71 3.76 -4.54
CA ARG A 56 9.45 2.44 -5.13
C ARG A 56 9.69 1.31 -4.15
N TYR A 57 10.76 1.44 -3.38
CA TYR A 57 11.08 0.44 -2.37
C TYR A 57 9.97 0.37 -1.33
N ILE A 58 9.54 1.54 -0.84
CA ILE A 58 8.48 1.62 0.16
C ILE A 58 7.17 1.08 -0.41
N LEU A 59 6.86 1.43 -1.67
CA LEU A 59 5.65 0.91 -2.30
C LEU A 59 5.67 -0.62 -2.35
N ALA A 60 6.79 -1.21 -2.73
CA ALA A 60 6.91 -2.66 -2.78
C ALA A 60 6.69 -3.27 -1.40
N HIS A 61 7.22 -2.63 -0.36
CA HIS A 61 7.06 -3.09 1.00
C HIS A 61 5.59 -3.05 1.43
N GLU A 62 4.90 -1.94 1.15
CA GLU A 62 3.49 -1.81 1.51
C GLU A 62 2.61 -2.72 0.66
N LEU A 63 2.97 -2.94 -0.60
CA LEU A 63 2.25 -3.91 -1.42
C LEU A 63 2.37 -5.32 -0.85
N GLY A 64 3.50 -5.62 -0.21
CA GLY A 64 3.66 -6.90 0.48
C GLY A 64 2.65 -7.08 1.59
N HIS A 65 2.43 -6.02 2.39
CA HIS A 65 1.42 -6.06 3.44
C HIS A 65 0.01 -6.19 2.84
N ALA A 66 -0.26 -5.45 1.78
CA ALA A 66 -1.56 -5.52 1.11
C ALA A 66 -1.80 -6.91 0.53
N TRP A 67 -0.76 -7.53 -0.01
CA TRP A 67 -0.86 -8.88 -0.56
C TRP A 67 -1.21 -9.89 0.52
N LEU A 68 -0.61 -9.77 1.69
CA LEU A 68 -0.91 -10.67 2.80
C LEU A 68 -2.37 -10.52 3.24
N ASP A 69 -2.87 -9.28 3.31
CA ASP A 69 -4.27 -9.04 3.62
C ASP A 69 -5.18 -9.65 2.56
N TRP A 70 -4.84 -9.45 1.28
CA TRP A 70 -5.60 -10.01 0.19
C TRP A 70 -5.63 -11.54 0.27
N GLN A 71 -4.49 -12.15 0.50
CA GLN A 71 -4.38 -13.58 0.64
C GLN A 71 -5.28 -14.11 1.73
N HIS A 72 -5.22 -13.46 2.87
CA HIS A 72 -6.01 -13.87 4.02
C HIS A 72 -7.51 -13.81 3.71
N ARG A 73 -7.95 -12.75 3.04
CA ARG A 73 -9.36 -12.58 2.71
C ARG A 73 -9.85 -13.55 1.65
N HIS A 74 -9.04 -13.78 0.62
CA HIS A 74 -9.49 -14.50 -0.57
C HIS A 74 -9.05 -15.94 -0.63
N LEU A 75 -7.97 -16.30 0.03
CA LEU A 75 -7.44 -17.67 -0.03
C LEU A 75 -7.61 -18.43 1.28
N ASP A 76 -7.35 -17.77 2.39
CA ASP A 76 -7.40 -18.44 3.69
C ASP A 76 -8.74 -18.31 4.39
N ASN A 77 -9.50 -17.33 3.98
CA ASN A 77 -10.75 -17.04 4.65
C ASN A 77 -11.69 -18.22 4.60
N GLY A 78 -12.11 -18.64 5.76
CA GLY A 78 -13.03 -19.77 5.85
C GLY A 78 -12.37 -21.10 5.67
N LYS A 79 -11.27 -21.12 4.94
CA LYS A 79 -10.61 -22.38 4.72
C LYS A 79 -9.63 -22.69 5.80
N ALA A 80 -9.06 -21.70 6.35
CA ALA A 80 -8.10 -21.88 7.40
C ALA A 80 -8.70 -22.61 8.58
N LYS A 81 -9.98 -22.66 8.61
CA LYS A 81 -10.66 -23.32 9.70
C LYS A 81 -10.74 -24.79 9.53
N THR A 82 -10.54 -25.25 8.35
CA THR A 82 -10.69 -26.67 8.10
C THR A 82 -9.53 -27.45 8.59
#